data_90b3155dd8263c8600ba98a7bd5d1b4a
#
_entry.id   90b3155dd8263c8600ba98a7bd5d1b4a
#
_cell.length_a   1.000
_cell.length_b   1.000
_cell.length_c   1.000
_cell.angle_alpha   90.00
_cell.angle_beta   90.00
_cell.angle_gamma   90.00
#
_symmetry.space_group_name_H-M   'P 1'
#
loop_
_entity.id
_entity.type
_entity.pdbx_description
1 polymer ?
#
loop_
_entity_poly.entity_id
_entity_poly.type
_entity_poly.pdbx_seq_one_letter_code
_entity_poly.pdbx_strand_id
1 'polypeptide(L)'
;MKNLLSVHTSVSDVVGATVAVCLLAASGAYAADTVINFQGTIKAATCDITTGADQTVQLGDTGTTRFGGPGDVSDLKAFYIGLNCPVGGPEFATVTFMGKAASDPTLLALDDVPGSASGVAVRINELDGKTQVRLNEPSATRSITPGNVALGFTAQYEALVDRPQIVAGVANATAQFTVNYP
;
A
#
# COMPACT_ATOMS: atom_id res chain seq x y z
N MET A 1 -48.28 -4.06 33.02
CA MET A 1 -49.59 -3.40 33.22
C MET A 1 -50.53 -4.10 32.26
N LYS A 2 -51.23 -5.09 32.76
CA LYS A 2 -52.66 -5.15 33.08
C LYS A 2 -53.50 -4.58 31.93
N ASN A 3 -54.34 -5.37 31.21
CA ASN A 3 -55.59 -5.88 31.77
C ASN A 3 -56.15 -7.05 31.01
N LEU A 4 -56.54 -8.05 31.75
CA LEU A 4 -57.55 -9.05 31.39
C LEU A 4 -58.92 -8.39 31.34
N LEU A 5 -59.73 -8.81 30.41
CA LEU A 5 -61.19 -8.81 30.65
C LEU A 5 -61.75 -10.12 30.09
N SER A 6 -62.19 -10.90 31.08
CA SER A 6 -63.05 -12.07 30.97
C SER A 6 -64.49 -11.58 30.86
N VAL A 7 -65.23 -12.19 29.92
CA VAL A 7 -66.72 -12.15 29.98
C VAL A 7 -67.26 -13.54 29.80
N HIS A 8 -67.84 -14.06 30.85
CA HIS A 8 -68.78 -15.17 30.91
C HIS A 8 -70.16 -14.74 30.42
N THR A 9 -70.85 -15.58 29.71
CA THR A 9 -72.30 -15.84 29.82
C THR A 9 -72.62 -17.00 28.91
N SER A 10 -73.02 -18.14 29.43
CA SER A 10 -74.36 -18.58 29.85
C SER A 10 -75.15 -19.23 28.70
N VAL A 11 -75.38 -20.49 28.91
CA VAL A 11 -76.14 -21.51 28.13
C VAL A 11 -77.58 -21.10 27.99
N SER A 12 -78.20 -21.35 26.82
CA SER A 12 -79.59 -21.73 26.72
C SER A 12 -79.86 -22.44 25.38
N ASP A 13 -80.39 -23.63 25.49
CA ASP A 13 -80.85 -24.53 24.45
C ASP A 13 -81.89 -23.91 23.50
N VAL A 14 -81.80 -24.13 22.20
CA VAL A 14 -82.95 -24.46 21.34
C VAL A 14 -82.47 -25.32 20.18
N VAL A 15 -83.08 -26.49 20.08
CA VAL A 15 -83.01 -27.49 19.02
C VAL A 15 -83.59 -26.93 17.72
N GLY A 16 -82.95 -27.14 16.58
CA GLY A 16 -83.57 -26.82 15.30
C GLY A 16 -82.57 -26.97 14.13
N ALA A 17 -82.67 -28.11 13.46
CA ALA A 17 -82.45 -28.38 12.02
C ALA A 17 -81.08 -27.94 11.41
N THR A 18 -80.28 -28.94 11.20
CA THR A 18 -79.17 -29.13 10.28
C THR A 18 -79.28 -28.49 8.92
N VAL A 19 -78.37 -27.62 8.59
CA VAL A 19 -77.72 -27.53 7.28
C VAL A 19 -76.24 -27.33 7.47
N ALA A 20 -75.52 -28.44 7.21
CA ALA A 20 -74.06 -28.37 7.20
C ALA A 20 -73.57 -27.64 5.94
N VAL A 21 -73.26 -26.40 6.05
CA VAL A 21 -72.45 -25.69 5.06
C VAL A 21 -71.00 -25.83 5.45
N CYS A 22 -70.29 -26.77 4.82
CA CYS A 22 -68.85 -26.82 4.86
C CYS A 22 -68.24 -25.60 4.18
N LEU A 23 -68.00 -24.54 4.90
CA LEU A 23 -67.08 -23.50 4.49
C LEU A 23 -65.68 -24.06 4.55
N LEU A 24 -65.13 -24.50 3.40
CA LEU A 24 -63.73 -24.72 3.20
C LEU A 24 -63.00 -23.39 3.35
N ALA A 25 -62.53 -23.12 4.55
CA ALA A 25 -61.55 -22.07 4.79
C ALA A 25 -60.27 -22.47 4.06
N ALA A 26 -60.08 -21.97 2.83
CA ALA A 26 -58.83 -22.02 2.14
C ALA A 26 -57.86 -21.13 2.93
N SER A 27 -57.13 -21.71 3.85
CA SER A 27 -55.93 -21.08 4.46
C SER A 27 -54.93 -20.88 3.33
N GLY A 28 -54.84 -19.67 2.85
CA GLY A 28 -53.78 -19.25 1.93
C GLY A 28 -52.45 -19.48 2.62
N ALA A 29 -51.71 -20.45 2.13
CA ALA A 29 -50.31 -20.62 2.54
C ALA A 29 -49.53 -19.44 1.95
N TYR A 30 -49.24 -18.45 2.76
CA TYR A 30 -48.24 -17.42 2.42
C TYR A 30 -46.88 -18.08 2.48
N ALA A 31 -46.25 -18.27 1.32
CA ALA A 31 -44.86 -18.57 1.24
C ALA A 31 -44.12 -17.37 1.81
N ALA A 32 -43.38 -17.55 2.90
CA ALA A 32 -42.50 -16.50 3.41
C ALA A 32 -41.37 -16.32 2.38
N ASP A 33 -41.32 -15.19 1.72
CA ASP A 33 -40.22 -14.83 0.86
C ASP A 33 -38.96 -14.69 1.72
N THR A 34 -38.07 -15.65 1.58
CA THR A 34 -36.77 -15.61 2.28
C THR A 34 -35.81 -14.73 1.48
N VAL A 35 -35.30 -13.67 2.10
CA VAL A 35 -34.29 -12.80 1.48
C VAL A 35 -32.92 -13.45 1.62
N ILE A 36 -32.24 -13.66 0.51
CA ILE A 36 -30.83 -14.11 0.49
C ILE A 36 -29.95 -12.88 0.24
N ASN A 37 -29.11 -12.57 1.20
CA ASN A 37 -28.14 -11.48 1.08
C ASN A 37 -26.80 -12.02 0.59
N PHE A 38 -26.34 -11.55 -0.57
CA PHE A 38 -25.01 -11.81 -1.10
C PHE A 38 -24.10 -10.67 -0.67
N GLN A 39 -23.03 -10.99 0.05
CA GLN A 39 -22.00 -10.03 0.47
C GLN A 39 -20.67 -10.47 -0.11
N GLY A 40 -19.94 -9.52 -0.72
CA GLY A 40 -18.64 -9.76 -1.29
C GLY A 40 -17.90 -8.44 -1.48
N THR A 41 -16.58 -8.51 -1.50
CA THR A 41 -15.72 -7.37 -1.80
C THR A 41 -14.91 -7.70 -3.04
N ILE A 42 -14.96 -6.81 -4.03
CA ILE A 42 -14.08 -6.87 -5.21
C ILE A 42 -12.90 -5.95 -4.89
N LYS A 43 -11.71 -6.52 -4.80
CA LYS A 43 -10.47 -5.75 -4.66
C LYS A 43 -9.82 -5.62 -6.02
N ALA A 44 -9.22 -4.45 -6.30
CA ALA A 44 -8.32 -4.32 -7.44
C ALA A 44 -7.14 -5.29 -7.24
N ALA A 45 -6.78 -6.01 -8.29
CA ALA A 45 -5.61 -6.85 -8.27
C ALA A 45 -4.36 -5.96 -8.25
N THR A 46 -3.50 -6.12 -7.26
CA THR A 46 -2.21 -5.44 -7.13
C THR A 46 -1.09 -6.45 -7.25
N CYS A 47 0.12 -5.99 -7.56
CA CYS A 47 1.29 -6.87 -7.53
C CYS A 47 1.76 -7.07 -6.10
N ASP A 48 2.25 -8.26 -5.81
CA ASP A 48 2.96 -8.57 -4.56
C ASP A 48 4.43 -8.14 -4.67
N ILE A 49 4.97 -7.53 -3.60
CA ILE A 49 6.39 -7.19 -3.54
C ILE A 49 7.16 -8.44 -3.18
N THR A 50 8.11 -8.86 -4.04
CA THR A 50 8.90 -10.08 -3.87
C THR A 50 10.30 -9.86 -3.31
N THR A 51 10.86 -8.64 -3.41
CA THR A 51 12.03 -8.24 -2.61
C THR A 51 11.58 -8.10 -1.18
N GLY A 52 12.11 -8.89 -0.24
CA GLY A 52 11.67 -8.93 1.16
C GLY A 52 11.38 -7.56 1.79
N ALA A 53 10.78 -7.56 2.99
CA ALA A 53 10.40 -6.34 3.71
C ALA A 53 11.58 -5.38 3.94
N ASP A 54 12.79 -5.93 4.07
CA ASP A 54 14.02 -5.18 4.30
C ASP A 54 15.04 -5.50 3.20
N GLN A 55 15.40 -4.49 2.41
CA GLN A 55 16.43 -4.59 1.38
C GLN A 55 17.63 -3.69 1.75
N THR A 56 18.82 -4.25 1.75
CA THR A 56 20.07 -3.48 1.94
C THR A 56 20.75 -3.24 0.59
N VAL A 57 20.95 -1.97 0.25
CA VAL A 57 21.74 -1.55 -0.91
C VAL A 57 23.13 -1.16 -0.44
N GLN A 58 24.14 -1.93 -0.84
CA GLN A 58 25.53 -1.68 -0.47
C GLN A 58 26.13 -0.60 -1.39
N LEU A 59 26.25 0.63 -0.89
CA LEU A 59 26.87 1.73 -1.65
C LEU A 59 28.39 1.63 -1.69
N GLY A 60 28.99 0.88 -0.75
CA GLY A 60 30.43 0.67 -0.63
C GLY A 60 31.14 1.86 0.02
N ASP A 61 32.46 1.79 0.05
CA ASP A 61 33.30 2.82 0.65
C ASP A 61 33.63 3.90 -0.39
N THR A 62 33.46 5.16 0.02
CA THR A 62 33.78 6.31 -0.81
C THR A 62 34.67 7.28 -0.04
N GLY A 63 35.88 7.54 -0.55
CA GLY A 63 36.79 8.52 0.06
C GLY A 63 36.29 9.96 -0.16
N THR A 64 36.49 10.83 0.84
CA THR A 64 36.12 12.27 0.73
C THR A 64 36.79 12.97 -0.46
N THR A 65 37.93 12.44 -0.93
CA THR A 65 38.63 12.96 -2.12
C THR A 65 37.89 12.76 -3.42
N ARG A 66 36.85 11.91 -3.43
CA ARG A 66 35.96 11.70 -4.60
C ARG A 66 35.13 12.96 -4.91
N PHE A 67 34.83 13.75 -3.89
CA PHE A 67 34.01 14.94 -3.99
C PHE A 67 34.88 16.19 -4.07
N GLY A 68 34.64 17.07 -5.02
CA GLY A 68 35.24 18.40 -5.13
C GLY A 68 34.36 19.47 -4.47
N GLY A 69 33.06 19.37 -4.64
CA GLY A 69 32.07 20.31 -4.12
C GLY A 69 30.62 19.80 -4.25
N PRO A 70 29.64 20.64 -3.92
CA PRO A 70 28.23 20.30 -3.98
C PRO A 70 27.82 19.78 -5.37
N GLY A 71 27.02 18.70 -5.39
CA GLY A 71 26.57 18.03 -6.60
C GLY A 71 27.52 16.95 -7.12
N ASP A 72 28.75 16.85 -6.62
CA ASP A 72 29.63 15.75 -6.98
C ASP A 72 29.13 14.43 -6.39
N VAL A 73 29.29 13.36 -7.14
CA VAL A 73 28.67 12.05 -6.82
C VAL A 73 29.71 10.93 -6.73
N SER A 74 29.41 9.92 -5.93
CA SER A 74 30.14 8.66 -5.87
C SER A 74 29.78 7.73 -7.02
N ASP A 75 30.28 6.50 -6.98
CA ASP A 75 29.92 5.46 -7.95
C ASP A 75 28.47 5.00 -7.73
N LEU A 76 27.79 4.72 -8.84
CA LEU A 76 26.43 4.21 -8.87
C LEU A 76 26.36 2.75 -8.39
N LYS A 77 25.34 2.44 -7.61
CA LYS A 77 24.98 1.06 -7.25
C LYS A 77 23.53 0.79 -7.67
N ALA A 78 23.35 -0.19 -8.54
CA ALA A 78 22.02 -0.60 -8.97
C ALA A 78 21.32 -1.44 -7.89
N PHE A 79 20.01 -1.27 -7.75
CA PHE A 79 19.14 -2.09 -6.94
C PHE A 79 17.78 -2.27 -7.62
N TYR A 80 17.01 -3.27 -7.20
CA TYR A 80 15.79 -3.65 -7.87
C TYR A 80 14.68 -3.91 -6.85
N ILE A 81 13.49 -3.45 -7.16
CA ILE A 81 12.26 -3.80 -6.45
C ILE A 81 11.53 -4.84 -7.28
N GLY A 82 11.46 -6.07 -6.78
CA GLY A 82 10.78 -7.18 -7.44
C GLY A 82 9.28 -7.14 -7.14
N LEU A 83 8.49 -7.36 -8.18
CA LEU A 83 7.04 -7.47 -8.14
C LEU A 83 6.61 -8.80 -8.76
N ASN A 84 5.56 -9.40 -8.23
CA ASN A 84 4.83 -10.49 -8.87
C ASN A 84 3.41 -10.02 -9.16
N CYS A 85 3.08 -9.83 -10.42
CA CYS A 85 1.83 -9.24 -10.85
C CYS A 85 0.85 -10.30 -11.38
N PRO A 86 -0.43 -10.29 -10.96
CA PRO A 86 -1.42 -11.23 -11.44
C PRO A 86 -1.85 -10.91 -12.87
N VAL A 87 -2.41 -11.90 -13.56
CA VAL A 87 -3.09 -11.70 -14.85
C VAL A 87 -4.32 -10.82 -14.61
N GLY A 88 -4.49 -9.79 -15.45
CA GLY A 88 -5.55 -8.78 -15.28
C GLY A 88 -5.25 -7.76 -14.17
N GLY A 89 -4.03 -7.73 -13.67
CA GLY A 89 -3.53 -6.72 -12.73
C GLY A 89 -3.18 -5.40 -13.42
N PRO A 90 -2.48 -4.50 -12.70
CA PRO A 90 -2.08 -3.20 -13.23
C PRO A 90 -1.08 -3.33 -14.38
N GLU A 91 -1.15 -2.40 -15.33
CA GLU A 91 -0.25 -2.33 -16.49
C GLU A 91 0.91 -1.34 -16.28
N PHE A 92 0.79 -0.47 -15.28
CA PHE A 92 1.78 0.57 -14.97
C PHE A 92 2.05 0.63 -13.47
N ALA A 93 3.27 1.02 -13.13
CA ALA A 93 3.70 1.27 -11.77
C ALA A 93 4.63 2.48 -11.68
N THR A 94 4.56 3.17 -10.54
CA THR A 94 5.54 4.16 -10.09
C THR A 94 6.00 3.80 -8.70
N VAL A 95 7.20 4.25 -8.31
CA VAL A 95 7.73 4.06 -6.96
C VAL A 95 7.98 5.42 -6.34
N THR A 96 7.52 5.61 -5.12
CA THR A 96 7.82 6.80 -4.31
C THR A 96 8.72 6.37 -3.15
N PHE A 97 9.90 6.96 -3.06
CA PHE A 97 10.81 6.77 -1.93
C PHE A 97 10.56 7.86 -0.89
N MET A 98 10.41 7.46 0.37
CA MET A 98 10.14 8.34 1.50
C MET A 98 11.19 8.15 2.58
N GLY A 99 11.60 9.26 3.21
CA GLY A 99 12.60 9.23 4.28
C GLY A 99 12.89 10.62 4.83
N LYS A 100 13.89 10.72 5.69
CA LYS A 100 14.36 12.01 6.20
C LYS A 100 15.08 12.75 5.07
N ALA A 101 14.59 13.94 4.74
CA ALA A 101 15.25 14.78 3.72
C ALA A 101 16.56 15.37 4.26
N ALA A 102 17.54 15.52 3.38
CA ALA A 102 18.77 16.24 3.65
C ALA A 102 18.54 17.77 3.61
N SER A 103 19.62 18.58 3.61
CA SER A 103 19.51 20.02 3.37
C SER A 103 18.97 20.34 1.96
N ASP A 104 19.27 19.49 0.98
CA ASP A 104 18.53 19.42 -0.27
C ASP A 104 17.32 18.48 -0.04
N PRO A 105 16.08 18.98 -0.12
CA PRO A 105 14.89 18.18 0.17
C PRO A 105 14.62 17.07 -0.84
N THR A 106 15.32 17.04 -1.96
CA THR A 106 15.20 16.00 -2.99
C THR A 106 16.09 14.78 -2.72
N LEU A 107 17.00 14.89 -1.74
CA LEU A 107 17.97 13.88 -1.38
C LEU A 107 17.65 13.26 -0.01
N LEU A 108 17.98 11.99 0.15
CA LEU A 108 17.80 11.26 1.39
C LEU A 108 18.96 11.55 2.35
N ALA A 109 18.65 12.03 3.56
CA ALA A 109 19.65 12.27 4.59
C ALA A 109 20.28 10.97 5.08
N LEU A 110 21.53 11.07 5.54
CA LEU A 110 22.14 9.98 6.32
C LEU A 110 21.46 9.84 7.69
N ASP A 111 21.53 8.64 8.23
CA ASP A 111 21.06 8.35 9.58
C ASP A 111 21.96 9.05 10.60
N ASP A 112 21.34 9.73 11.56
CA ASP A 112 22.04 10.50 12.59
C ASP A 112 22.39 9.59 13.77
N VAL A 113 23.53 8.92 13.65
CA VAL A 113 24.08 8.04 14.70
C VAL A 113 25.49 8.50 15.09
N PRO A 114 25.99 8.16 16.28
CA PRO A 114 27.35 8.51 16.67
C PRO A 114 28.39 8.01 15.65
N GLY A 115 29.21 8.93 15.14
CA GLY A 115 30.23 8.62 14.12
C GLY A 115 29.69 8.64 12.67
N SER A 116 28.50 9.15 12.43
CA SER A 116 28.01 9.36 11.07
C SER A 116 28.86 10.36 10.29
N ALA A 117 28.97 10.11 8.98
CA ALA A 117 29.46 11.08 8.02
C ALA A 117 28.54 12.30 7.96
N SER A 118 29.08 13.43 7.52
CA SER A 118 28.26 14.63 7.25
C SER A 118 28.72 15.36 5.99
N GLY A 119 27.85 16.22 5.46
CA GLY A 119 28.13 16.95 4.23
C GLY A 119 27.85 16.17 2.95
N VAL A 120 27.27 14.98 3.06
CA VAL A 120 26.80 14.14 1.93
C VAL A 120 25.40 13.61 2.20
N ALA A 121 24.69 13.23 1.14
CA ALA A 121 23.37 12.59 1.19
C ALA A 121 23.31 11.47 0.17
N VAL A 122 22.24 10.67 0.19
CA VAL A 122 21.99 9.64 -0.81
C VAL A 122 21.07 10.20 -1.89
N ARG A 123 21.53 10.12 -3.13
CA ARG A 123 20.76 10.40 -4.35
C ARG A 123 20.26 9.09 -4.93
N ILE A 124 18.96 9.03 -5.20
CA ILE A 124 18.33 7.92 -5.91
C ILE A 124 18.06 8.38 -7.34
N ASN A 125 18.36 7.51 -8.30
CA ASN A 125 18.06 7.78 -9.71
C ASN A 125 17.29 6.62 -10.33
N GLU A 126 16.69 6.88 -11.47
CA GLU A 126 16.23 5.85 -12.38
C GLU A 126 17.39 4.92 -12.77
N LEU A 127 17.10 3.77 -13.36
CA LEU A 127 18.13 2.80 -13.76
C LEU A 127 19.16 3.37 -14.75
N ASP A 128 18.83 4.46 -15.45
CA ASP A 128 19.76 5.17 -16.35
C ASP A 128 20.94 5.84 -15.61
N GLY A 129 20.85 5.94 -14.29
CA GLY A 129 21.84 6.57 -13.42
C GLY A 129 21.93 8.10 -13.56
N LYS A 130 21.03 8.72 -14.29
CA LYS A 130 21.04 10.16 -14.63
C LYS A 130 19.79 10.88 -14.14
N THR A 131 18.62 10.30 -14.40
CA THR A 131 17.34 10.87 -14.04
C THR A 131 17.11 10.68 -12.55
N GLN A 132 17.11 11.77 -11.78
CA GLN A 132 16.90 11.72 -10.34
C GLN A 132 15.46 11.34 -10.02
N VAL A 133 15.28 10.39 -9.11
CA VAL A 133 14.01 10.15 -8.41
C VAL A 133 14.04 10.94 -7.11
N ARG A 134 13.27 12.02 -7.08
CA ARG A 134 13.23 12.91 -5.92
C ARG A 134 12.55 12.25 -4.75
N LEU A 135 13.05 12.50 -3.57
CA LEU A 135 12.44 12.02 -2.33
C LEU A 135 10.99 12.56 -2.22
N ASN A 136 10.06 11.67 -1.81
CA ASN A 136 8.63 11.95 -1.68
C ASN A 136 7.89 12.29 -3.00
N GLU A 137 8.53 12.13 -4.15
CA GLU A 137 7.92 12.27 -5.46
C GLU A 137 7.89 10.90 -6.18
N PRO A 138 6.90 10.66 -7.07
CA PRO A 138 6.86 9.41 -7.83
C PRO A 138 8.01 9.36 -8.86
N SER A 139 8.54 8.16 -9.05
CA SER A 139 9.45 7.83 -10.15
C SER A 139 8.77 7.94 -11.51
N ALA A 140 9.52 7.79 -12.59
CA ALA A 140 8.94 7.62 -13.91
C ALA A 140 7.98 6.41 -13.92
N THR A 141 6.88 6.54 -14.66
CA THR A 141 5.92 5.45 -14.89
C THR A 141 6.58 4.33 -15.69
N ARG A 142 6.48 3.11 -15.20
CA ARG A 142 7.01 1.90 -15.83
C ARG A 142 5.89 0.99 -16.27
N SER A 143 5.94 0.46 -17.48
CA SER A 143 5.06 -0.64 -17.89
C SER A 143 5.45 -1.91 -17.15
N ILE A 144 4.45 -2.59 -16.62
CA ILE A 144 4.59 -3.88 -15.96
C ILE A 144 3.69 -4.91 -16.66
N THR A 145 4.06 -6.17 -16.55
CA THR A 145 3.34 -7.29 -17.16
C THR A 145 3.03 -8.35 -16.11
N PRO A 146 2.04 -9.22 -16.35
CA PRO A 146 1.80 -10.35 -15.45
C PRO A 146 3.05 -11.22 -15.27
N GLY A 147 3.23 -11.71 -14.04
CA GLY A 147 4.40 -12.48 -13.61
C GLY A 147 5.43 -11.64 -12.86
N ASN A 148 6.67 -12.11 -12.85
CA ASN A 148 7.75 -11.45 -12.13
C ASN A 148 8.32 -10.26 -12.94
N VAL A 149 8.31 -9.10 -12.33
CA VAL A 149 8.86 -7.84 -12.88
C VAL A 149 9.84 -7.25 -11.89
N ALA A 150 10.92 -6.64 -12.37
CA ALA A 150 11.90 -5.93 -11.56
C ALA A 150 11.95 -4.46 -11.95
N LEU A 151 11.63 -3.58 -11.01
CA LEU A 151 11.79 -2.13 -11.16
C LEU A 151 13.19 -1.75 -10.72
N GLY A 152 14.03 -1.34 -11.66
CA GLY A 152 15.44 -1.02 -11.42
C GLY A 152 15.66 0.45 -11.12
N PHE A 153 16.52 0.72 -10.13
CA PHE A 153 16.98 2.04 -9.72
C PHE A 153 18.47 2.01 -9.45
N THR A 154 19.08 3.19 -9.28
CA THR A 154 20.45 3.33 -8.81
C THR A 154 20.51 4.29 -7.64
N ALA A 155 21.49 4.09 -6.75
CA ALA A 155 21.78 4.97 -5.63
C ALA A 155 23.26 5.30 -5.58
N GLN A 156 23.59 6.49 -5.06
CA GLN A 156 24.94 6.99 -4.89
C GLN A 156 24.97 8.07 -3.81
N TYR A 157 26.14 8.36 -3.28
CA TYR A 157 26.32 9.54 -2.44
C TYR A 157 26.48 10.78 -3.31
N GLU A 158 25.92 11.90 -2.84
CA GLU A 158 26.08 13.23 -3.43
C GLU A 158 26.56 14.20 -2.36
N ALA A 159 27.58 15.01 -2.69
CA ALA A 159 28.10 16.04 -1.81
C ALA A 159 27.13 17.23 -1.72
N LEU A 160 26.88 17.69 -0.49
CA LEU A 160 26.06 18.85 -0.17
C LEU A 160 26.89 20.10 0.09
N VAL A 161 28.17 19.91 0.38
CA VAL A 161 29.11 20.94 0.78
C VAL A 161 30.45 20.73 0.08
N ASP A 162 31.34 21.70 0.17
CA ASP A 162 32.72 21.59 -0.33
C ASP A 162 33.51 20.53 0.47
N ARG A 163 34.46 19.89 -0.19
CA ARG A 163 35.28 18.81 0.38
C ARG A 163 35.81 19.07 1.79
N PRO A 164 36.39 20.24 2.13
CA PRO A 164 36.93 20.45 3.48
C PRO A 164 35.87 20.37 4.59
N GLN A 165 34.59 20.49 4.25
CA GLN A 165 33.47 20.42 5.19
C GLN A 165 32.82 19.03 5.27
N ILE A 166 33.23 18.11 4.39
CA ILE A 166 32.76 16.72 4.44
C ILE A 166 33.48 15.98 5.55
N VAL A 167 32.73 15.49 6.52
CA VAL A 167 33.28 14.67 7.64
C VAL A 167 33.09 13.21 7.27
N ALA A 168 34.19 12.46 7.31
CA ALA A 168 34.19 11.03 7.11
C ALA A 168 33.52 10.30 8.30
N GLY A 169 32.82 9.21 8.03
CA GLY A 169 32.12 8.44 9.05
C GLY A 169 31.21 7.38 8.44
N VAL A 170 30.34 6.81 9.25
CA VAL A 170 29.32 5.87 8.80
C VAL A 170 28.29 6.63 7.95
N ALA A 171 28.02 6.14 6.74
CA ALA A 171 27.18 6.82 5.76
C ALA A 171 25.92 5.98 5.41
N ASN A 172 25.22 5.48 6.43
CA ASN A 172 23.98 4.76 6.27
C ASN A 172 22.81 5.74 6.07
N ALA A 173 21.80 5.31 5.33
CA ALA A 173 20.55 6.05 5.16
C ALA A 173 19.39 5.06 5.05
N THR A 174 18.24 5.42 5.63
CA THR A 174 17.04 4.58 5.63
C THR A 174 15.92 5.26 4.87
N ALA A 175 15.37 4.58 3.88
CA ALA A 175 14.19 5.00 3.15
C ALA A 175 13.12 3.91 3.17
N GLN A 176 11.86 4.32 3.13
CA GLN A 176 10.72 3.46 2.80
C GLN A 176 10.34 3.70 1.35
N PHE A 177 9.67 2.74 0.72
CA PHE A 177 9.10 2.96 -0.59
C PHE A 177 7.65 2.48 -0.67
N THR A 178 6.92 3.10 -1.57
CA THR A 178 5.55 2.67 -1.92
C THR A 178 5.48 2.48 -3.43
N VAL A 179 4.89 1.37 -3.86
CA VAL A 179 4.56 1.13 -5.27
C VAL A 179 3.14 1.59 -5.51
N ASN A 180 2.95 2.50 -6.46
CA ASN A 180 1.65 3.03 -6.86
C ASN A 180 1.33 2.55 -8.27
N TYR A 181 0.06 2.25 -8.50
CA TYR A 181 -0.48 1.78 -9.77
C TYR A 181 -1.46 2.85 -10.30
N PRO A 182 -0.99 3.76 -11.18
CA PRO A 182 -1.81 4.83 -11.76
C PRO A 182 -2.82 4.31 -12.78
#